data_fb58834dabbd09455b0b4654fff9afaa
#
_entry.id   fb58834dabbd09455b0b4654fff9afaa
#
_cell.length_a   1.000
_cell.length_b   1.000
_cell.length_c   1.000
_cell.angle_alpha   90.00
_cell.angle_beta   90.00
_cell.angle_gamma   90.00
#
_symmetry.space_group_name_H-M   'P 1'
#
loop_
_entity.id
_entity.type
_entity.pdbx_description
1 polymer ?
#
loop_
_entity_poly.entity_id
_entity_poly.type
_entity_poly.pdbx_seq_one_letter_code
_entity_poly.pdbx_strand_id
1 'polypeptide(L)'
;MATATPPDLSRHEVFDVLTHSRARLQRSAVLGDGLAAAVWRNAADATRYSRPSHHTLSLYLSGGHGTWRHEAPDLRGEPGRLCVMPAGHESRWVVGREEQSFVHLYFDEAQLAPLAVRLLDREPREVQVPDLTFVADARVAAPLHALALLDWHDPQARLQANALGHEALAALLLAHATRGHRAPPRGGLSAHVRRRLVDWTEARLDQPLTIGEMAAVAALSEHHFARMFRTSFGIAPHAWVLWLRIERAKQLLRQTDAPLDEVARQCGLASASHLVNRFRARMGVTPGQFRQLS
;
A
#
# COMPACT_ATOMS: atom_id res chain seq x y z
N MET A 1 15.88 -26.10 13.52
CA MET A 1 15.41 -24.79 13.03
C MET A 1 14.07 -25.05 12.33
N ALA A 2 12.97 -24.58 12.90
CA ALA A 2 11.66 -24.73 12.28
C ALA A 2 11.64 -23.80 11.05
N THR A 3 11.51 -24.35 9.86
CA THR A 3 11.23 -23.61 8.63
C THR A 3 9.85 -22.97 8.79
N ALA A 4 9.82 -21.67 9.04
CA ALA A 4 8.56 -20.93 9.06
C ALA A 4 7.88 -21.14 7.71
N THR A 5 6.64 -21.60 7.72
CA THR A 5 5.81 -21.70 6.52
C THR A 5 5.78 -20.33 5.86
N PRO A 6 6.08 -20.20 4.56
CA PRO A 6 6.02 -18.92 3.89
C PRO A 6 4.61 -18.32 4.02
N PRO A 7 4.48 -17.00 4.18
CA PRO A 7 3.19 -16.35 4.29
C PRO A 7 2.36 -16.66 3.05
N ASP A 8 1.09 -17.00 3.26
CA ASP A 8 0.15 -17.24 2.17
C ASP A 8 -0.14 -15.92 1.42
N LEU A 9 0.51 -15.77 0.28
CA LEU A 9 0.26 -14.67 -0.67
C LEU A 9 -0.57 -15.10 -1.88
N SER A 10 -1.17 -16.31 -1.83
CA SER A 10 -1.98 -16.89 -2.94
C SER A 10 -3.20 -16.02 -3.31
N ARG A 11 -3.64 -15.15 -2.41
CA ARG A 11 -4.69 -14.15 -2.71
C ARG A 11 -4.26 -13.12 -3.77
N HIS A 12 -2.95 -12.99 -4.07
CA HIS A 12 -2.44 -12.11 -5.10
C HIS A 12 -2.21 -12.91 -6.38
N GLU A 13 -3.08 -12.75 -7.36
CA GLU A 13 -3.10 -13.56 -8.59
C GLU A 13 -1.78 -13.48 -9.37
N VAL A 14 -1.08 -12.32 -9.34
CA VAL A 14 0.24 -12.18 -9.96
C VAL A 14 1.28 -13.04 -9.24
N PHE A 15 1.23 -13.12 -7.91
CA PHE A 15 2.08 -14.02 -7.13
C PHE A 15 1.78 -15.47 -7.47
N ASP A 16 0.51 -15.85 -7.52
CA ASP A 16 0.07 -17.21 -7.82
C ASP A 16 0.53 -17.66 -9.21
N VAL A 17 0.36 -16.83 -10.24
CA VAL A 17 0.87 -17.11 -11.60
C VAL A 17 2.38 -17.37 -11.60
N LEU A 18 3.16 -16.58 -10.87
CA LEU A 18 4.61 -16.77 -10.81
C LEU A 18 5.00 -18.07 -10.08
N THR A 19 4.25 -18.50 -9.06
CA THR A 19 4.51 -19.80 -8.38
C THR A 19 4.28 -20.99 -9.29
N HIS A 20 3.42 -20.86 -10.30
CA HIS A 20 3.10 -21.89 -11.28
C HIS A 20 3.89 -21.77 -12.59
N SER A 21 4.79 -20.78 -12.69
CA SER A 21 5.67 -20.56 -13.85
C SER A 21 7.08 -21.13 -13.60
N ARG A 22 8.04 -20.71 -14.41
CA ARG A 22 9.47 -21.03 -14.19
C ARG A 22 10.14 -20.12 -13.18
N ALA A 23 9.45 -19.09 -12.70
CA ALA A 23 9.98 -18.19 -11.70
C ALA A 23 10.27 -18.90 -10.38
N ARG A 24 11.36 -18.53 -9.73
CA ARG A 24 11.78 -19.09 -8.45
C ARG A 24 11.64 -18.03 -7.37
N LEU A 25 10.75 -18.30 -6.42
CA LEU A 25 10.59 -17.45 -5.25
C LEU A 25 11.87 -17.47 -4.40
N GLN A 26 12.45 -16.31 -4.15
CA GLN A 26 13.61 -16.17 -3.27
C GLN A 26 13.17 -15.89 -1.84
N ARG A 27 12.21 -15.00 -1.67
CA ARG A 27 11.59 -14.68 -0.39
C ARG A 27 10.26 -13.96 -0.60
N SER A 28 9.40 -14.04 0.40
CA SER A 28 8.13 -13.32 0.44
C SER A 28 7.76 -12.96 1.88
N ALA A 29 7.02 -11.87 2.05
CA ALA A 29 6.50 -11.47 3.35
C ALA A 29 5.22 -10.63 3.22
N VAL A 30 4.33 -10.78 4.21
CA VAL A 30 3.34 -9.75 4.53
C VAL A 30 4.05 -8.68 5.35
N LEU A 31 4.09 -7.46 4.84
CA LEU A 31 4.84 -6.35 5.45
C LEU A 31 4.04 -5.60 6.52
N GLY A 32 2.73 -5.80 6.56
CA GLY A 32 1.78 -5.02 7.36
C GLY A 32 1.00 -4.01 6.52
N ASP A 33 -0.03 -3.40 7.10
CA ASP A 33 -0.89 -2.40 6.44
C ASP A 33 -1.50 -2.85 5.10
N GLY A 34 -1.63 -4.17 4.89
CA GLY A 34 -2.11 -4.73 3.63
C GLY A 34 -1.06 -4.82 2.52
N LEU A 35 0.18 -4.39 2.78
CA LEU A 35 1.29 -4.56 1.85
C LEU A 35 1.88 -5.96 1.96
N ALA A 36 2.25 -6.51 0.81
CA ALA A 36 3.03 -7.74 0.73
C ALA A 36 4.12 -7.58 -0.35
N ALA A 37 5.23 -8.29 -0.17
CA ALA A 37 6.31 -8.27 -1.14
C ALA A 37 6.88 -9.65 -1.41
N ALA A 38 7.43 -9.83 -2.62
CA ALA A 38 8.15 -11.03 -3.00
C ALA A 38 9.35 -10.67 -3.90
N VAL A 39 10.46 -11.37 -3.69
CA VAL A 39 11.62 -11.32 -4.60
C VAL A 39 11.67 -12.60 -5.40
N TRP A 40 11.81 -12.46 -6.69
CA TRP A 40 11.80 -13.52 -7.67
C TRP A 40 13.09 -13.57 -8.47
N ARG A 41 13.45 -14.77 -8.94
CA ARG A 41 14.34 -14.98 -10.07
C ARG A 41 13.61 -15.68 -11.19
N ASN A 42 13.87 -15.31 -12.42
CA ASN A 42 13.22 -15.92 -13.58
C ASN A 42 14.15 -15.94 -14.79
N ALA A 43 14.01 -16.96 -15.63
CA ALA A 43 14.71 -17.10 -16.88
C ALA A 43 13.94 -18.02 -17.85
N ALA A 44 13.99 -17.71 -19.13
CA ALA A 44 13.40 -18.53 -20.20
C ALA A 44 11.92 -18.89 -19.94
N ASP A 45 11.09 -17.91 -19.66
CA ASP A 45 9.71 -18.06 -19.23
C ASP A 45 8.73 -17.22 -20.04
N ALA A 46 7.43 -17.52 -19.92
CA ALA A 46 6.35 -16.70 -20.43
C ALA A 46 5.20 -16.71 -19.45
N THR A 47 4.73 -15.54 -19.06
CA THR A 47 3.63 -15.40 -18.08
C THR A 47 2.52 -14.51 -18.63
N ARG A 48 1.29 -14.78 -18.19
CA ARG A 48 0.11 -13.98 -18.50
C ARG A 48 -0.61 -13.63 -17.22
N TYR A 49 -0.88 -12.35 -17.02
CA TYR A 49 -1.73 -11.86 -15.95
C TYR A 49 -3.08 -11.43 -16.52
N SER A 50 -4.17 -11.93 -15.93
CA SER A 50 -5.54 -11.73 -16.41
C SER A 50 -6.39 -11.10 -15.31
N ARG A 51 -6.52 -9.78 -15.35
CA ARG A 51 -7.37 -8.96 -14.47
C ARG A 51 -7.18 -9.23 -12.97
N PRO A 52 -5.95 -9.16 -12.44
CA PRO A 52 -5.75 -9.34 -11.00
C PRO A 52 -6.55 -8.30 -10.22
N SER A 53 -7.02 -8.69 -9.03
CA SER A 53 -7.83 -7.83 -8.15
C SER A 53 -6.99 -6.79 -7.40
N HIS A 54 -5.67 -6.91 -7.45
CA HIS A 54 -4.69 -6.06 -6.75
C HIS A 54 -3.77 -5.34 -7.75
N HIS A 55 -3.08 -4.33 -7.27
CA HIS A 55 -2.00 -3.67 -7.98
C HIS A 55 -0.66 -4.35 -7.69
N THR A 56 0.25 -4.31 -8.67
CA THR A 56 1.64 -4.76 -8.49
C THR A 56 2.60 -3.68 -8.97
N LEU A 57 3.53 -3.28 -8.09
CA LEU A 57 4.67 -2.45 -8.45
C LEU A 57 5.91 -3.34 -8.47
N SER A 58 6.57 -3.41 -9.62
CA SER A 58 7.75 -4.24 -9.87
C SER A 58 8.98 -3.39 -10.07
N LEU A 59 10.13 -3.81 -9.49
CA LEU A 59 11.43 -3.23 -9.75
C LEU A 59 12.39 -4.34 -10.17
N TYR A 60 13.08 -4.17 -11.29
CA TYR A 60 14.15 -5.06 -11.74
C TYR A 60 15.42 -4.78 -10.93
N LEU A 61 15.96 -5.82 -10.29
CA LEU A 61 17.16 -5.74 -9.43
C LEU A 61 18.42 -6.13 -10.20
N SER A 62 18.31 -7.11 -11.10
CA SER A 62 19.40 -7.56 -11.97
C SER A 62 18.87 -8.19 -13.24
N GLY A 63 19.65 -8.16 -14.33
CA GLY A 63 19.26 -8.72 -15.64
C GLY A 63 18.06 -7.99 -16.26
N GLY A 64 17.27 -8.72 -17.04
CA GLY A 64 16.02 -8.22 -17.62
C GLY A 64 16.10 -7.74 -19.05
N HIS A 65 17.31 -7.59 -19.65
CA HIS A 65 17.50 -7.08 -21.00
C HIS A 65 16.78 -7.93 -22.09
N GLY A 66 16.61 -9.21 -21.82
CA GLY A 66 15.84 -10.13 -22.67
C GLY A 66 14.34 -10.17 -22.38
N THR A 67 13.86 -9.36 -21.45
CA THR A 67 12.45 -9.36 -21.05
C THR A 67 11.69 -8.24 -21.71
N TRP A 68 10.51 -8.57 -22.20
CA TRP A 68 9.61 -7.62 -22.84
C TRP A 68 8.16 -7.98 -22.59
N ARG A 69 7.28 -6.98 -22.71
CA ARG A 69 5.84 -7.13 -22.63
C ARG A 69 5.22 -7.13 -24.02
N HIS A 70 4.29 -8.04 -24.28
CA HIS A 70 3.68 -8.21 -25.62
C HIS A 70 2.95 -6.94 -26.10
N GLU A 71 2.38 -6.21 -25.16
CA GLU A 71 1.66 -4.95 -25.39
C GLU A 71 2.61 -3.74 -25.58
N ALA A 72 3.92 -3.91 -25.33
CA ALA A 72 4.97 -2.90 -25.50
C ALA A 72 6.27 -3.54 -26.03
N PRO A 73 6.26 -4.08 -27.25
CA PRO A 73 7.32 -4.98 -27.75
C PRO A 73 8.68 -4.30 -27.96
N ASP A 74 8.73 -2.98 -28.04
CA ASP A 74 9.96 -2.21 -28.24
C ASP A 74 10.69 -1.88 -26.93
N LEU A 75 10.02 -2.03 -25.78
CA LEU A 75 10.60 -1.76 -24.48
C LEU A 75 11.28 -3.01 -23.91
N ARG A 76 12.39 -2.81 -23.20
CA ARG A 76 13.16 -3.87 -22.54
C ARG A 76 13.37 -3.57 -21.07
N GLY A 77 13.41 -4.65 -20.28
CA GLY A 77 13.81 -4.56 -18.89
C GLY A 77 15.31 -4.31 -18.76
N GLU A 78 15.68 -3.67 -17.68
CA GLU A 78 17.05 -3.54 -17.20
C GLU A 78 17.04 -3.23 -15.72
N PRO A 79 18.14 -3.39 -14.96
CA PRO A 79 18.20 -3.05 -13.56
C PRO A 79 17.77 -1.59 -13.30
N GLY A 80 16.95 -1.38 -12.26
CA GLY A 80 16.42 -0.07 -11.92
C GLY A 80 15.13 0.32 -12.67
N ARG A 81 14.67 -0.46 -13.65
CA ARG A 81 13.39 -0.20 -14.32
C ARG A 81 12.21 -0.68 -13.50
N LEU A 82 11.15 0.10 -13.58
CA LEU A 82 9.88 -0.12 -12.90
C LEU A 82 8.81 -0.57 -13.89
N CYS A 83 7.96 -1.48 -13.43
CA CYS A 83 6.68 -1.75 -14.05
C CYS A 83 5.57 -1.57 -13.02
N VAL A 84 4.49 -0.93 -13.42
CA VAL A 84 3.28 -0.80 -12.61
C VAL A 84 2.16 -1.52 -13.34
N MET A 85 1.60 -2.51 -12.69
CA MET A 85 0.50 -3.32 -13.20
C MET A 85 -0.74 -3.02 -12.33
N PRO A 86 -1.66 -2.15 -12.80
CA PRO A 86 -2.84 -1.80 -12.02
C PRO A 86 -3.81 -2.97 -11.89
N ALA A 87 -4.66 -2.95 -10.87
CA ALA A 87 -5.74 -3.91 -10.73
C ALA A 87 -6.60 -3.94 -12.01
N GLY A 88 -7.05 -5.12 -12.41
CA GLY A 88 -7.83 -5.31 -13.62
C GLY A 88 -7.05 -5.25 -14.94
N HIS A 89 -5.71 -5.08 -14.91
CA HIS A 89 -4.91 -5.09 -16.14
C HIS A 89 -4.84 -6.47 -16.79
N GLU A 90 -4.53 -6.48 -18.07
CA GLU A 90 -4.11 -7.70 -18.79
C GLU A 90 -2.72 -7.47 -19.36
N SER A 91 -1.81 -8.43 -19.17
CA SER A 91 -0.47 -8.34 -19.73
C SER A 91 0.14 -9.71 -19.98
N ARG A 92 0.98 -9.78 -21.03
CA ARG A 92 1.71 -10.98 -21.42
C ARG A 92 3.20 -10.64 -21.47
N TRP A 93 3.99 -11.43 -20.76
CA TRP A 93 5.41 -11.21 -20.58
C TRP A 93 6.21 -12.36 -21.17
N VAL A 94 7.29 -12.02 -21.82
CA VAL A 94 8.31 -12.98 -22.30
C VAL A 94 9.61 -12.68 -21.60
N VAL A 95 10.18 -13.68 -20.95
CA VAL A 95 11.44 -13.60 -20.22
C VAL A 95 12.52 -14.31 -21.03
N GLY A 96 13.59 -13.60 -21.32
CA GLY A 96 14.74 -14.14 -22.06
C GLY A 96 15.49 -15.23 -21.30
N ARG A 97 16.54 -15.77 -21.93
CA ARG A 97 17.34 -16.86 -21.34
C ARG A 97 18.27 -16.39 -20.21
N GLU A 98 18.64 -15.12 -20.19
CA GLU A 98 19.42 -14.52 -19.12
C GLU A 98 18.59 -14.49 -17.82
N GLU A 99 19.20 -14.92 -16.71
CA GLU A 99 18.54 -14.87 -15.40
C GLU A 99 18.38 -13.41 -14.98
N GLN A 100 17.19 -13.08 -14.54
CA GLN A 100 16.83 -11.79 -13.97
C GLN A 100 16.31 -11.94 -12.56
N SER A 101 16.47 -10.90 -11.75
CA SER A 101 15.85 -10.79 -10.42
C SER A 101 15.03 -9.51 -10.33
N PHE A 102 13.88 -9.61 -9.67
CA PHE A 102 12.99 -8.48 -9.47
C PHE A 102 12.23 -8.61 -8.13
N VAL A 103 11.82 -7.47 -7.59
CA VAL A 103 10.93 -7.40 -6.43
C VAL A 103 9.56 -6.94 -6.88
N HIS A 104 8.53 -7.60 -6.36
CA HIS A 104 7.14 -7.17 -6.46
C HIS A 104 6.65 -6.64 -5.11
N LEU A 105 6.00 -5.50 -5.11
CA LEU A 105 5.19 -4.97 -4.02
C LEU A 105 3.72 -5.08 -4.44
N TYR A 106 2.93 -5.83 -3.66
CA TYR A 106 1.50 -6.05 -3.87
C TYR A 106 0.71 -5.15 -2.94
N PHE A 107 -0.34 -4.50 -3.44
CA PHE A 107 -1.18 -3.56 -2.71
C PHE A 107 -2.55 -3.41 -3.37
N ASP A 108 -3.55 -2.98 -2.59
CA ASP A 108 -4.92 -2.78 -3.01
C ASP A 108 -5.31 -1.30 -2.97
N GLU A 109 -6.50 -0.97 -3.47
CA GLU A 109 -7.11 0.36 -3.36
C GLU A 109 -7.17 0.88 -1.91
N ALA A 110 -7.27 -0.02 -0.93
CA ALA A 110 -7.32 0.35 0.49
C ALA A 110 -6.04 1.04 0.99
N GLN A 111 -4.87 0.74 0.40
CA GLN A 111 -3.60 1.40 0.70
C GLN A 111 -3.47 2.73 -0.04
N LEU A 112 -4.06 2.84 -1.23
CA LEU A 112 -3.99 4.04 -2.05
C LEU A 112 -4.98 5.12 -1.63
N ALA A 113 -6.17 4.71 -1.19
CA ALA A 113 -7.26 5.64 -0.90
C ALA A 113 -6.89 6.72 0.14
N PRO A 114 -6.27 6.39 1.29
CA PRO A 114 -5.82 7.40 2.24
C PRO A 114 -4.72 8.31 1.69
N LEU A 115 -3.81 7.77 0.88
CA LEU A 115 -2.74 8.54 0.25
C LEU A 115 -3.29 9.51 -0.79
N ALA A 116 -4.26 9.09 -1.60
CA ALA A 116 -4.93 9.95 -2.57
C ALA A 116 -5.59 11.17 -1.90
N VAL A 117 -6.32 10.95 -0.81
CA VAL A 117 -6.96 12.03 -0.06
C VAL A 117 -5.93 12.96 0.60
N ARG A 118 -4.91 12.43 1.26
CA ARG A 118 -3.96 13.23 2.03
C ARG A 118 -2.87 13.89 1.20
N LEU A 119 -2.33 13.20 0.19
CA LEU A 119 -1.20 13.72 -0.60
C LEU A 119 -1.66 14.51 -1.82
N LEU A 120 -2.77 14.10 -2.44
CA LEU A 120 -3.24 14.69 -3.69
C LEU A 120 -4.47 15.58 -3.50
N ASP A 121 -5.10 15.60 -2.32
CA ASP A 121 -6.41 16.23 -2.07
C ASP A 121 -7.47 15.80 -3.10
N ARG A 122 -7.47 14.52 -3.48
CA ARG A 122 -8.36 13.95 -4.49
C ARG A 122 -9.19 12.79 -3.94
N GLU A 123 -10.34 12.59 -4.53
CA GLU A 123 -11.07 11.34 -4.32
C GLU A 123 -10.28 10.17 -4.92
N PRO A 124 -10.19 9.01 -4.22
CA PRO A 124 -9.53 7.81 -4.78
C PRO A 124 -10.03 7.45 -6.18
N ARG A 125 -11.33 7.62 -6.45
CA ARG A 125 -11.96 7.37 -7.76
C ARG A 125 -11.48 8.29 -8.89
N GLU A 126 -10.90 9.46 -8.55
CA GLU A 126 -10.29 10.40 -9.50
C GLU A 126 -8.82 10.10 -9.76
N VAL A 127 -8.24 9.19 -8.97
CA VAL A 127 -6.84 8.82 -9.06
C VAL A 127 -6.75 7.49 -9.81
N GLN A 128 -6.00 7.49 -10.89
CA GLN A 128 -5.74 6.29 -11.66
C GLN A 128 -4.28 5.86 -11.46
N VAL A 129 -4.08 4.63 -11.02
CA VAL A 129 -2.77 3.98 -11.04
C VAL A 129 -2.43 3.69 -12.51
N PRO A 130 -1.32 4.23 -13.02
CA PRO A 130 -0.97 4.05 -14.42
C PRO A 130 -0.49 2.61 -14.70
N ASP A 131 -0.69 2.14 -15.91
CA ASP A 131 -0.02 0.95 -16.44
C ASP A 131 1.33 1.41 -17.02
N LEU A 132 2.44 1.07 -16.34
CA LEU A 132 3.79 1.47 -16.73
C LEU A 132 4.65 0.26 -17.04
N THR A 133 5.40 0.34 -18.12
CA THR A 133 6.31 -0.71 -18.55
C THR A 133 7.73 -0.16 -18.71
N PHE A 134 8.67 -0.67 -17.92
CA PHE A 134 10.11 -0.35 -17.94
C PHE A 134 10.44 1.14 -17.82
N VAL A 135 9.75 1.84 -16.92
CA VAL A 135 10.00 3.27 -16.67
C VAL A 135 11.14 3.45 -15.67
N ALA A 136 11.94 4.49 -15.85
CA ALA A 136 12.96 4.91 -14.88
C ALA A 136 12.39 6.03 -14.00
N ASP A 137 12.31 5.80 -12.69
CA ASP A 137 12.04 6.82 -11.68
C ASP A 137 12.74 6.47 -10.37
N ALA A 138 13.83 7.17 -10.09
CA ALA A 138 14.66 6.92 -8.90
C ALA A 138 13.89 7.12 -7.58
N ARG A 139 12.88 8.00 -7.54
CA ARG A 139 12.10 8.27 -6.33
C ARG A 139 11.25 7.07 -5.92
N VAL A 140 10.80 6.27 -6.90
CA VAL A 140 10.04 5.04 -6.67
C VAL A 140 10.98 3.85 -6.55
N ALA A 141 12.06 3.81 -7.35
CA ALA A 141 13.00 2.69 -7.38
C ALA A 141 13.85 2.59 -6.11
N ALA A 142 14.31 3.72 -5.55
CA ALA A 142 15.21 3.71 -4.39
C ALA A 142 14.59 3.03 -3.15
N PRO A 143 13.38 3.38 -2.69
CA PRO A 143 12.77 2.69 -1.55
C PRO A 143 12.46 1.21 -1.85
N LEU A 144 12.09 0.83 -3.07
CA LEU A 144 11.89 -0.58 -3.43
C LEU A 144 13.20 -1.37 -3.43
N HIS A 145 14.28 -0.78 -3.92
CA HIS A 145 15.59 -1.40 -3.89
C HIS A 145 16.06 -1.61 -2.44
N ALA A 146 15.94 -0.59 -1.59
CA ALA A 146 16.26 -0.69 -0.17
C ALA A 146 15.41 -1.77 0.51
N LEU A 147 14.10 -1.81 0.25
CA LEU A 147 13.18 -2.84 0.74
C LEU A 147 13.65 -4.25 0.31
N ALA A 148 14.09 -4.40 -0.93
CA ALA A 148 14.54 -5.69 -1.46
C ALA A 148 15.85 -6.18 -0.82
N LEU A 149 16.66 -5.34 -0.19
CA LEU A 149 17.89 -5.72 0.50
C LEU A 149 17.68 -6.18 1.95
N LEU A 150 16.53 -5.89 2.54
CA LEU A 150 16.26 -6.20 3.95
C LEU A 150 15.99 -7.70 4.16
N ASP A 151 16.35 -8.23 5.32
CA ASP A 151 15.95 -9.56 5.78
C ASP A 151 14.54 -9.51 6.38
N TRP A 152 13.53 -9.92 5.62
CA TRP A 152 12.14 -9.85 6.05
C TRP A 152 11.76 -10.90 7.13
N HIS A 153 12.65 -11.80 7.53
CA HIS A 153 12.46 -12.68 8.68
C HIS A 153 12.66 -11.92 9.99
N ASP A 154 13.55 -10.91 9.96
CA ASP A 154 13.71 -10.01 11.09
C ASP A 154 12.51 -9.06 11.22
N PRO A 155 11.84 -8.97 12.39
CA PRO A 155 10.70 -8.07 12.60
C PRO A 155 11.03 -6.59 12.38
N GLN A 156 12.25 -6.14 12.72
CA GLN A 156 12.69 -4.76 12.52
C GLN A 156 12.84 -4.46 11.04
N ALA A 157 13.56 -5.30 10.31
CA ALA A 157 13.73 -5.14 8.88
C ALA A 157 12.37 -5.21 8.12
N ARG A 158 11.44 -6.06 8.59
CA ARG A 158 10.09 -6.11 8.02
C ARG A 158 9.29 -4.83 8.25
N LEU A 159 9.42 -4.21 9.44
CA LEU A 159 8.81 -2.92 9.72
C LEU A 159 9.42 -1.81 8.84
N GLN A 160 10.74 -1.81 8.66
CA GLN A 160 11.42 -0.91 7.74
C GLN A 160 10.97 -1.15 6.29
N ALA A 161 10.81 -2.41 5.87
CA ALA A 161 10.26 -2.74 4.56
C ALA A 161 8.83 -2.23 4.36
N ASN A 162 7.98 -2.27 5.39
CA ASN A 162 6.65 -1.66 5.35
C ASN A 162 6.73 -0.15 5.10
N ALA A 163 7.59 0.57 5.83
CA ALA A 163 7.77 2.01 5.66
C ALA A 163 8.26 2.37 4.26
N LEU A 164 9.25 1.64 3.75
CA LEU A 164 9.78 1.80 2.39
C LEU A 164 8.73 1.48 1.31
N GLY A 165 7.88 0.49 1.55
CA GLY A 165 6.75 0.17 0.68
C GLY A 165 5.77 1.34 0.57
N HIS A 166 5.39 1.95 1.70
CA HIS A 166 4.54 3.15 1.71
C HIS A 166 5.21 4.36 1.07
N GLU A 167 6.52 4.55 1.26
CA GLU A 167 7.30 5.60 0.60
C GLU A 167 7.27 5.42 -0.93
N ALA A 168 7.49 4.19 -1.42
CA ALA A 168 7.40 3.89 -2.85
C ALA A 168 6.00 4.18 -3.42
N LEU A 169 4.92 3.82 -2.69
CA LEU A 169 3.55 4.13 -3.11
C LEU A 169 3.26 5.62 -3.11
N ALA A 170 3.73 6.36 -2.11
CA ALA A 170 3.59 7.82 -2.07
C ALA A 170 4.31 8.49 -3.26
N ALA A 171 5.56 8.08 -3.54
CA ALA A 171 6.32 8.54 -4.68
C ALA A 171 5.65 8.21 -6.01
N LEU A 172 5.11 6.97 -6.15
CA LEU A 172 4.37 6.53 -7.33
C LEU A 172 3.14 7.44 -7.58
N LEU A 173 2.33 7.69 -6.55
CA LEU A 173 1.15 8.53 -6.68
C LEU A 173 1.50 9.98 -7.03
N LEU A 174 2.49 10.56 -6.37
CA LEU A 174 2.91 11.95 -6.60
C LEU A 174 3.50 12.15 -8.01
N ALA A 175 4.23 11.15 -8.53
CA ALA A 175 4.93 11.27 -9.80
C ALA A 175 4.06 10.85 -11.00
N HIS A 176 3.25 9.82 -10.85
CA HIS A 176 2.65 9.12 -11.99
C HIS A 176 1.13 9.00 -11.93
N ALA A 177 0.48 9.29 -10.78
CA ALA A 177 -0.97 9.23 -10.73
C ALA A 177 -1.59 10.27 -11.67
N THR A 178 -2.43 9.81 -12.57
CA THR A 178 -3.15 10.66 -13.48
C THR A 178 -4.58 10.90 -13.00
N ARG A 179 -5.21 11.96 -13.48
CA ARG A 179 -6.66 12.07 -13.36
C ARG A 179 -7.28 11.05 -14.32
N GLY A 180 -8.10 10.16 -13.80
CA GLY A 180 -8.88 9.29 -14.65
C GLY A 180 -9.68 10.11 -15.68
N HIS A 181 -9.66 9.71 -16.94
CA HIS A 181 -10.43 10.35 -18.02
C HIS A 181 -11.96 10.12 -17.90
N ARG A 182 -12.41 9.59 -16.76
CA ARG A 182 -13.84 9.42 -16.47
C ARG A 182 -14.50 10.75 -16.17
N ALA A 183 -15.75 10.90 -16.61
CA ALA A 183 -16.62 11.98 -16.18
C ALA A 183 -16.55 12.14 -14.64
N PRO A 184 -16.67 13.38 -14.12
CA PRO A 184 -16.59 13.61 -12.68
C PRO A 184 -17.41 12.58 -11.94
N PRO A 185 -16.86 11.95 -10.89
CA PRO A 185 -17.55 10.87 -10.20
C PRO A 185 -18.88 11.37 -9.65
N ARG A 186 -19.97 10.71 -10.05
CA ARG A 186 -21.29 11.04 -9.53
C ARG A 186 -21.44 10.54 -8.10
N GLY A 187 -22.05 11.35 -7.24
CA GLY A 187 -22.21 11.07 -5.81
C GLY A 187 -20.90 11.28 -5.04
N GLY A 188 -20.92 11.06 -3.74
CA GLY A 188 -19.81 11.36 -2.84
C GLY A 188 -19.93 12.74 -2.21
N LEU A 189 -18.89 13.15 -1.48
CA LEU A 189 -18.78 14.42 -0.79
C LEU A 189 -18.05 15.44 -1.68
N SER A 190 -18.45 16.70 -1.63
CA SER A 190 -17.71 17.75 -2.34
C SER A 190 -16.27 17.88 -1.78
N ALA A 191 -15.33 18.41 -2.58
CA ALA A 191 -13.95 18.63 -2.15
C ALA A 191 -13.86 19.50 -0.89
N HIS A 192 -14.71 20.51 -0.77
CA HIS A 192 -14.79 21.36 0.42
C HIS A 192 -15.21 20.56 1.67
N VAL A 193 -16.24 19.71 1.56
CA VAL A 193 -16.70 18.86 2.66
C VAL A 193 -15.64 17.83 3.05
N ARG A 194 -14.94 17.25 2.06
CA ARG A 194 -13.84 16.31 2.33
C ARG A 194 -12.74 16.96 3.16
N ARG A 195 -12.22 18.12 2.73
CA ARG A 195 -11.18 18.85 3.47
C ARG A 195 -11.63 19.16 4.89
N ARG A 196 -12.83 19.71 5.03
CA ARG A 196 -13.42 20.03 6.33
C ARG A 196 -13.54 18.81 7.24
N LEU A 197 -13.87 17.62 6.70
CA LEU A 197 -13.93 16.37 7.46
C LEU A 197 -12.53 15.89 7.86
N VAL A 198 -11.54 16.00 7.00
CA VAL A 198 -10.14 15.65 7.32
C VAL A 198 -9.67 16.53 8.46
N ASP A 199 -9.74 17.85 8.32
CA ASP A 199 -9.29 18.83 9.32
C ASP A 199 -10.03 18.62 10.66
N TRP A 200 -11.35 18.44 10.60
CA TRP A 200 -12.19 18.23 11.78
C TRP A 200 -11.85 16.93 12.51
N THR A 201 -11.59 15.86 11.77
CA THR A 201 -11.22 14.55 12.32
C THR A 201 -9.84 14.58 12.94
N GLU A 202 -8.85 15.14 12.23
CA GLU A 202 -7.46 15.24 12.72
C GLU A 202 -7.37 16.08 14.00
N ALA A 203 -8.13 17.17 14.10
CA ALA A 203 -8.16 18.02 15.29
C ALA A 203 -8.81 17.36 16.52
N ARG A 204 -9.47 16.21 16.36
CA ARG A 204 -10.26 15.52 17.43
C ARG A 204 -9.94 14.04 17.55
N LEU A 205 -8.79 13.59 17.09
CA LEU A 205 -8.42 12.17 17.11
C LEU A 205 -8.35 11.57 18.50
N ASP A 206 -8.05 12.39 19.50
CA ASP A 206 -7.99 12.03 20.92
C ASP A 206 -9.36 11.85 21.58
N GLN A 207 -10.43 12.27 20.91
CA GLN A 207 -11.80 12.25 21.44
C GLN A 207 -12.62 11.10 20.83
N PRO A 208 -13.72 10.68 21.48
CA PRO A 208 -14.71 9.83 20.85
C PRO A 208 -15.26 10.52 19.58
N LEU A 209 -15.20 9.85 18.46
CA LEU A 209 -15.75 10.34 17.19
C LEU A 209 -16.88 9.43 16.75
N THR A 210 -18.09 10.00 16.68
CA THR A 210 -19.30 9.29 16.25
C THR A 210 -19.60 9.56 14.77
N ILE A 211 -20.32 8.64 14.14
CA ILE A 211 -20.81 8.83 12.77
C ILE A 211 -21.76 10.04 12.71
N GLY A 212 -22.57 10.26 13.75
CA GLY A 212 -23.49 11.39 13.83
C GLY A 212 -22.76 12.74 13.79
N GLU A 213 -21.68 12.91 14.57
CA GLU A 213 -20.88 14.14 14.56
C GLU A 213 -20.22 14.37 13.20
N MET A 214 -19.64 13.33 12.60
CA MET A 214 -19.05 13.42 11.26
C MET A 214 -20.12 13.76 10.20
N ALA A 215 -21.31 13.19 10.30
CA ALA A 215 -22.42 13.45 9.41
C ALA A 215 -22.93 14.91 9.54
N ALA A 216 -22.95 15.45 10.78
CA ALA A 216 -23.28 16.85 11.02
C ALA A 216 -22.28 17.81 10.36
N VAL A 217 -20.98 17.49 10.37
CA VAL A 217 -19.96 18.27 9.62
C VAL A 217 -20.29 18.31 8.13
N ALA A 218 -20.82 17.23 7.58
CA ALA A 218 -21.20 17.13 6.17
C ALA A 218 -22.62 17.65 5.86
N ALA A 219 -23.41 18.03 6.88
CA ALA A 219 -24.83 18.36 6.76
C ALA A 219 -25.67 17.24 6.13
N LEU A 220 -25.41 15.98 6.52
CA LEU A 220 -26.07 14.78 6.00
C LEU A 220 -26.65 13.95 7.15
N SER A 221 -27.63 13.08 6.85
CA SER A 221 -28.02 12.01 7.76
C SER A 221 -26.91 10.96 7.86
N GLU A 222 -26.81 10.24 8.98
CA GLU A 222 -25.76 9.25 9.22
C GLU A 222 -25.67 8.18 8.11
N HIS A 223 -26.81 7.64 7.69
CA HIS A 223 -26.86 6.64 6.62
C HIS A 223 -26.39 7.21 5.28
N HIS A 224 -26.82 8.39 4.93
CA HIS A 224 -26.39 9.06 3.69
C HIS A 224 -24.91 9.42 3.77
N PHE A 225 -24.46 9.94 4.90
CA PHE A 225 -23.07 10.26 5.16
C PHE A 225 -22.16 9.02 5.00
N ALA A 226 -22.46 7.90 5.68
CA ALA A 226 -21.63 6.70 5.59
C ALA A 226 -21.45 6.20 4.16
N ARG A 227 -22.51 6.27 3.34
CA ARG A 227 -22.47 5.94 1.92
C ARG A 227 -21.61 6.93 1.13
N MET A 228 -21.85 8.24 1.28
CA MET A 228 -21.11 9.28 0.57
C MET A 228 -19.65 9.34 0.98
N PHE A 229 -19.36 9.12 2.28
CA PHE A 229 -18.01 9.03 2.80
C PHE A 229 -17.24 7.86 2.14
N ARG A 230 -17.82 6.65 2.18
CA ARG A 230 -17.19 5.48 1.55
C ARG A 230 -16.95 5.70 0.06
N THR A 231 -17.87 6.38 -0.61
CA THR A 231 -17.74 6.75 -2.02
C THR A 231 -16.54 7.68 -2.25
N SER A 232 -16.32 8.68 -1.37
CA SER A 232 -15.28 9.71 -1.52
C SER A 232 -13.93 9.35 -0.92
N PHE A 233 -13.89 8.46 0.09
CA PHE A 233 -12.66 8.07 0.80
C PHE A 233 -12.21 6.63 0.47
N GLY A 234 -12.99 5.87 -0.27
CA GLY A 234 -12.72 4.47 -0.59
C GLY A 234 -12.89 3.49 0.57
N ILE A 235 -12.98 3.98 1.81
CA ILE A 235 -13.09 3.19 3.03
C ILE A 235 -14.20 3.74 3.94
N ALA A 236 -14.66 2.93 4.90
CA ALA A 236 -15.70 3.34 5.83
C ALA A 236 -15.19 4.39 6.84
N PRO A 237 -16.07 5.29 7.39
CA PRO A 237 -15.65 6.35 8.32
C PRO A 237 -14.83 5.84 9.51
N HIS A 238 -15.29 4.77 10.18
CA HIS A 238 -14.58 4.21 11.33
C HIS A 238 -13.20 3.62 10.97
N ALA A 239 -13.07 3.05 9.78
CA ALA A 239 -11.79 2.52 9.30
C ALA A 239 -10.80 3.65 9.00
N TRP A 240 -11.29 4.77 8.46
CA TRP A 240 -10.53 6.00 8.25
C TRP A 240 -10.04 6.59 9.58
N VAL A 241 -10.92 6.76 10.57
CA VAL A 241 -10.55 7.26 11.90
C VAL A 241 -9.53 6.35 12.57
N LEU A 242 -9.73 5.03 12.51
CA LEU A 242 -8.76 4.08 13.06
C LEU A 242 -7.40 4.17 12.35
N TRP A 243 -7.40 4.34 11.03
CA TRP A 243 -6.17 4.53 10.26
C TRP A 243 -5.42 5.79 10.74
N LEU A 244 -6.09 6.93 10.87
CA LEU A 244 -5.48 8.16 11.39
C LEU A 244 -4.93 7.98 12.81
N ARG A 245 -5.66 7.29 13.69
CA ARG A 245 -5.24 7.00 15.07
C ARG A 245 -3.96 6.14 15.11
N ILE A 246 -3.86 5.15 14.25
CA ILE A 246 -2.64 4.32 14.17
C ILE A 246 -1.47 5.14 13.61
N GLU A 247 -1.68 5.98 12.59
CA GLU A 247 -0.63 6.89 12.09
C GLU A 247 -0.15 7.86 13.19
N ARG A 248 -1.08 8.41 13.99
CA ARG A 248 -0.73 9.23 15.16
C ARG A 248 0.04 8.45 16.21
N ALA A 249 -0.38 7.21 16.49
CA ALA A 249 0.35 6.33 17.43
C ALA A 249 1.77 6.04 16.95
N LYS A 250 1.99 5.79 15.67
CA LYS A 250 3.34 5.62 15.07
C LYS A 250 4.23 6.85 15.32
N GLN A 251 3.68 8.05 15.14
CA GLN A 251 4.41 9.30 15.40
C GLN A 251 4.79 9.43 16.88
N LEU A 252 3.84 9.25 17.80
CA LEU A 252 4.09 9.34 19.24
C LEU A 252 5.09 8.31 19.73
N LEU A 253 5.00 7.08 19.23
CA LEU A 253 5.93 5.99 19.60
C LEU A 253 7.38 6.27 19.15
N ARG A 254 7.58 6.98 18.04
CA ARG A 254 8.88 7.38 17.53
C ARG A 254 9.47 8.60 18.25
N GLN A 255 8.60 9.53 18.65
CA GLN A 255 9.00 10.86 19.11
C GLN A 255 9.04 10.99 20.64
N THR A 256 8.45 10.02 21.36
CA THR A 256 8.28 10.11 22.81
C THR A 256 8.43 8.75 23.49
N ASP A 257 8.81 8.80 24.76
CA ASP A 257 8.83 7.63 25.67
C ASP A 257 7.52 7.47 26.46
N ALA A 258 6.44 8.13 26.03
CA ALA A 258 5.16 8.11 26.73
C ALA A 258 4.66 6.66 26.97
N PRO A 259 4.11 6.34 28.15
CA PRO A 259 3.50 5.05 28.42
C PRO A 259 2.41 4.70 27.38
N LEU A 260 2.21 3.40 27.11
CA LEU A 260 1.22 2.99 26.09
C LEU A 260 -0.22 3.43 26.39
N ASP A 261 -0.58 3.58 27.68
CA ASP A 261 -1.88 4.12 28.06
C ASP A 261 -2.02 5.59 27.66
N GLU A 262 -0.96 6.36 27.82
CA GLU A 262 -0.95 7.77 27.39
C GLU A 262 -0.98 7.88 25.87
N VAL A 263 -0.22 7.05 25.14
CA VAL A 263 -0.30 6.99 23.67
C VAL A 263 -1.71 6.62 23.21
N ALA A 264 -2.34 5.61 23.86
CA ALA A 264 -3.70 5.21 23.54
C ALA A 264 -4.69 6.37 23.75
N ARG A 265 -4.58 7.08 24.87
CA ARG A 265 -5.40 8.24 25.21
C ARG A 265 -5.26 9.37 24.19
N GLN A 266 -4.02 9.74 23.83
CA GLN A 266 -3.73 10.79 22.84
C GLN A 266 -4.18 10.43 21.42
N CYS A 267 -4.36 9.13 21.16
CA CYS A 267 -4.90 8.63 19.89
C CYS A 267 -6.41 8.33 19.94
N GLY A 268 -7.09 8.62 21.07
CA GLY A 268 -8.54 8.35 21.22
C GLY A 268 -8.88 6.85 21.22
N LEU A 269 -7.94 5.99 21.63
CA LEU A 269 -8.16 4.55 21.80
C LEU A 269 -8.51 4.26 23.26
N ALA A 270 -9.47 3.37 23.49
CA ALA A 270 -10.07 3.14 24.79
C ALA A 270 -9.11 2.66 25.89
N SER A 271 -7.99 2.02 25.52
CA SER A 271 -6.98 1.50 26.44
C SER A 271 -5.70 1.12 25.71
N ALA A 272 -4.60 0.90 26.47
CA ALA A 272 -3.36 0.31 25.91
C ALA A 272 -3.62 -1.05 25.24
N SER A 273 -4.48 -1.90 25.82
CA SER A 273 -4.83 -3.19 25.20
C SER A 273 -5.53 -3.01 23.86
N HIS A 274 -6.42 -2.02 23.73
CA HIS A 274 -7.07 -1.69 22.47
C HIS A 274 -6.04 -1.19 21.44
N LEU A 275 -5.10 -0.30 21.85
CA LEU A 275 -3.99 0.14 21.02
C LEU A 275 -3.16 -1.08 20.54
N VAL A 276 -2.71 -1.95 21.46
CA VAL A 276 -1.88 -3.11 21.13
C VAL A 276 -2.56 -4.00 20.11
N ASN A 277 -3.85 -4.32 20.31
CA ASN A 277 -4.59 -5.20 19.41
C ASN A 277 -4.75 -4.58 18.00
N ARG A 278 -5.16 -3.31 17.91
CA ARG A 278 -5.37 -2.62 16.63
C ARG A 278 -4.05 -2.35 15.90
N PHE A 279 -3.04 -1.94 16.64
CA PHE A 279 -1.71 -1.68 16.09
C PHE A 279 -1.07 -2.98 15.56
N ARG A 280 -1.11 -4.06 16.36
CA ARG A 280 -0.57 -5.36 15.93
C ARG A 280 -1.31 -5.95 14.73
N ALA A 281 -2.64 -5.85 14.70
CA ALA A 281 -3.44 -6.32 13.57
C ALA A 281 -3.07 -5.61 12.28
N ARG A 282 -2.63 -4.34 12.37
CA ARG A 282 -2.26 -3.54 11.22
C ARG A 282 -0.79 -3.63 10.86
N MET A 283 0.11 -3.50 11.84
CA MET A 283 1.55 -3.39 11.64
C MET A 283 2.30 -4.75 11.75
N GLY A 284 1.62 -5.80 12.21
CA GLY A 284 2.23 -7.11 12.44
C GLY A 284 3.11 -7.18 13.70
N VAL A 285 3.40 -6.04 14.35
CA VAL A 285 4.19 -5.92 15.58
C VAL A 285 3.42 -5.15 16.65
N THR A 286 3.78 -5.32 17.91
CA THR A 286 3.17 -4.54 19.01
C THR A 286 3.70 -3.11 19.05
N PRO A 287 2.99 -2.14 19.66
CA PRO A 287 3.51 -0.77 19.85
C PRO A 287 4.85 -0.72 20.58
N GLY A 288 5.04 -1.60 21.59
CA GLY A 288 6.31 -1.69 22.34
C GLY A 288 7.45 -2.16 21.45
N GLN A 289 7.23 -3.21 20.65
CA GLN A 289 8.20 -3.64 19.64
C GLN A 289 8.47 -2.54 18.61
N PHE A 290 7.42 -1.86 18.12
CA PHE A 290 7.57 -0.76 17.19
C PHE A 290 8.48 0.35 17.73
N ARG A 291 8.28 0.77 19.00
CA ARG A 291 9.14 1.78 19.66
C ARG A 291 10.59 1.36 19.74
N GLN A 292 10.87 0.07 20.07
CA GLN A 292 12.23 -0.45 20.15
C GLN A 292 12.92 -0.56 18.79
N LEU A 293 12.15 -0.65 17.72
CA LEU A 293 12.60 -0.88 16.35
C LEU A 293 12.67 0.43 15.53
N SER A 294 12.11 1.54 16.04
CA SER A 294 12.07 2.85 15.39
C SER A 294 13.08 3.81 15.95
#